data_1ff4755de0b8ab5724664cae6c6b0e12
#
_entry.id   1ff4755de0b8ab5724664cae6c6b0e12
#
_cell.length_a   1.000
_cell.length_b   1.000
_cell.length_c   1.000
_cell.angle_alpha   90.00
_cell.angle_beta   90.00
_cell.angle_gamma   90.00
#
_symmetry.space_group_name_H-M   'P 1'
#
loop_
_entity.id
_entity.type
_entity.pdbx_description
1 polymer ?
#
loop_
_entity_poly.entity_id
_entity_poly.type
_entity_poly.pdbx_seq_one_letter_code
_entity_poly.pdbx_strand_id
1 'polypeptide(L)'
;MVGADKKAYLQGQVTCNVVSLQEQQVIFGAHCDAKGKVWSVFRLFHHHDGYAMFQPRSAIEAELRELKKYAIFSKVTIAESCDIAFGVMGSQANAWIDSLTEQTGDVRRIEGGTAVRISELRWLLLVDAQQAEQYVNAWQGLCVEQALWTRMDIEEAVPVVTQRAQNEHIPQALNVQAVDGISFSKGCYTGQETVARAKYRGINKRAMYIVKGNLTKALSHDTPVTLERAVGENWRNAGTLLTHYSFTDSMAIGLIVLPNDLEQEVELRLADQPDTRWHIQALPYSLNDE
;
A
#
# COMPACT_ATOMS: atom_id res chain seq x y z
N MET A 1 -13.13 -11.38 1.04
CA MET A 1 -14.46 -11.24 0.35
C MET A 1 -14.82 -12.56 -0.31
N VAL A 2 -15.98 -13.10 -0.01
CA VAL A 2 -16.51 -14.35 -0.59
C VAL A 2 -17.95 -14.15 -1.08
N GLY A 3 -18.51 -15.12 -1.82
CA GLY A 3 -19.87 -15.09 -2.30
C GLY A 3 -19.99 -15.13 -3.83
N ALA A 4 -21.18 -15.45 -4.34
CA ALA A 4 -21.41 -15.64 -5.77
C ALA A 4 -21.17 -14.35 -6.59
N ASP A 5 -21.49 -13.19 -6.03
CA ASP A 5 -21.39 -11.90 -6.71
C ASP A 5 -20.07 -11.16 -6.42
N LYS A 6 -19.11 -11.79 -5.72
CA LYS A 6 -17.86 -11.13 -5.27
C LYS A 6 -17.09 -10.41 -6.40
N LYS A 7 -16.98 -11.05 -7.57
CA LYS A 7 -16.27 -10.49 -8.72
C LYS A 7 -17.00 -9.26 -9.29
N ALA A 8 -18.29 -9.38 -9.58
CA ALA A 8 -19.09 -8.31 -10.16
C ALA A 8 -19.20 -7.13 -9.18
N TYR A 9 -19.42 -7.41 -7.90
CA TYR A 9 -19.49 -6.38 -6.88
C TYR A 9 -18.19 -5.60 -6.76
N LEU A 10 -17.06 -6.30 -6.57
CA LEU A 10 -15.76 -5.64 -6.38
C LEU A 10 -15.34 -4.87 -7.64
N GLN A 11 -15.65 -5.39 -8.85
CA GLN A 11 -15.39 -4.70 -10.11
C GLN A 11 -15.98 -3.29 -10.16
N GLY A 12 -17.16 -3.08 -9.58
CA GLY A 12 -17.83 -1.78 -9.51
C GLY A 12 -17.39 -0.87 -8.37
N GLN A 13 -16.53 -1.34 -7.46
CA GLN A 13 -16.11 -0.58 -6.29
C GLN A 13 -14.67 -0.07 -6.36
N VAL A 14 -13.78 -0.74 -7.07
CA VAL A 14 -12.33 -0.50 -7.00
C VAL A 14 -11.73 -0.08 -8.34
N THR A 15 -10.56 0.55 -8.30
CA THR A 15 -9.87 1.12 -9.47
C THR A 15 -9.28 0.06 -10.40
N CYS A 16 -8.85 -1.09 -9.86
CA CYS A 16 -8.23 -2.15 -10.64
C CYS A 16 -9.26 -3.02 -11.39
N ASN A 17 -8.81 -3.76 -12.41
CA ASN A 17 -9.67 -4.65 -13.18
C ASN A 17 -9.75 -6.04 -12.55
N VAL A 18 -10.76 -6.27 -11.70
CA VAL A 18 -10.99 -7.53 -10.98
C VAL A 18 -11.37 -8.66 -11.93
N VAL A 19 -12.06 -8.35 -13.04
CA VAL A 19 -12.53 -9.36 -14.00
C VAL A 19 -11.36 -10.07 -14.67
N SER A 20 -10.26 -9.37 -14.95
CA SER A 20 -9.07 -9.93 -15.58
C SER A 20 -8.08 -10.58 -14.62
N LEU A 21 -8.32 -10.50 -13.31
CA LEU A 21 -7.41 -11.07 -12.30
C LEU A 21 -7.35 -12.59 -12.43
N GLN A 22 -6.16 -13.10 -12.73
CA GLN A 22 -5.90 -14.53 -12.79
C GLN A 22 -5.61 -15.11 -11.39
N GLU A 23 -5.80 -16.42 -11.21
CA GLU A 23 -5.60 -17.07 -9.90
C GLU A 23 -4.18 -16.94 -9.35
N GLN A 24 -3.18 -16.85 -10.22
CA GLN A 24 -1.76 -16.79 -9.87
C GLN A 24 -1.21 -15.36 -9.87
N GLN A 25 -2.06 -14.35 -9.94
CA GLN A 25 -1.68 -12.93 -9.99
C GLN A 25 -2.06 -12.20 -8.72
N VAL A 26 -1.21 -11.24 -8.37
CA VAL A 26 -1.51 -10.18 -7.40
C VAL A 26 -1.50 -8.84 -8.13
N ILE A 27 -2.48 -8.00 -7.86
CA ILE A 27 -2.57 -6.65 -8.43
C ILE A 27 -2.78 -5.62 -7.32
N PHE A 28 -2.37 -4.39 -7.58
CA PHE A 28 -2.76 -3.26 -6.76
C PHE A 28 -4.16 -2.77 -7.14
N GLY A 29 -4.81 -2.11 -6.19
CA GLY A 29 -6.04 -1.39 -6.40
C GLY A 29 -6.28 -0.37 -5.31
N ALA A 30 -7.23 0.54 -5.55
CA ALA A 30 -7.72 1.46 -4.55
C ALA A 30 -9.25 1.41 -4.51
N HIS A 31 -9.81 1.60 -3.33
CA HIS A 31 -11.22 1.88 -3.12
C HIS A 31 -11.40 3.36 -2.79
N CYS A 32 -12.32 4.01 -3.49
CA CYS A 32 -12.57 5.44 -3.37
C CYS A 32 -14.00 5.74 -2.94
N ASP A 33 -14.20 6.92 -2.38
CA ASP A 33 -15.51 7.52 -2.25
C ASP A 33 -16.01 8.07 -3.62
N ALA A 34 -17.24 8.55 -3.67
CA ALA A 34 -17.84 9.12 -4.88
C ALA A 34 -17.08 10.36 -5.42
N LYS A 35 -16.28 11.02 -4.60
CA LYS A 35 -15.43 12.15 -4.97
C LYS A 35 -14.03 11.73 -5.45
N GLY A 36 -13.76 10.42 -5.50
CA GLY A 36 -12.47 9.86 -5.89
C GLY A 36 -11.39 9.93 -4.80
N LYS A 37 -11.78 10.15 -3.54
CA LYS A 37 -10.87 10.12 -2.40
C LYS A 37 -10.70 8.69 -1.88
N VAL A 38 -9.47 8.29 -1.64
CA VAL A 38 -9.09 6.92 -1.32
C VAL A 38 -9.42 6.55 0.12
N TRP A 39 -10.16 5.47 0.30
CA TRP A 39 -10.36 4.81 1.60
C TRP A 39 -9.26 3.81 1.89
N SER A 40 -8.81 3.08 0.86
CA SER A 40 -7.71 2.11 0.98
C SER A 40 -6.95 1.95 -0.32
N VAL A 41 -5.66 1.61 -0.20
CA VAL A 41 -4.85 1.01 -1.26
C VAL A 41 -4.50 -0.40 -0.78
N PHE A 42 -4.65 -1.37 -1.63
CA PHE A 42 -4.51 -2.78 -1.27
C PHE A 42 -3.85 -3.59 -2.39
N ARG A 43 -3.32 -4.75 -2.01
CA ARG A 43 -3.00 -5.82 -2.93
C ARG A 43 -4.18 -6.78 -3.00
N LEU A 44 -4.66 -7.07 -4.20
CA LEU A 44 -5.79 -7.96 -4.45
C LEU A 44 -5.28 -9.27 -5.06
N PHE A 45 -5.69 -10.39 -4.49
CA PHE A 45 -5.36 -11.73 -4.97
C PHE A 45 -6.43 -12.75 -4.57
N HIS A 46 -6.42 -13.89 -5.25
CA HIS A 46 -7.27 -15.03 -4.88
C HIS A 46 -6.78 -15.64 -3.57
N HIS A 47 -7.72 -15.89 -2.65
CA HIS A 47 -7.44 -16.48 -1.35
C HIS A 47 -8.62 -17.37 -0.93
N HIS A 48 -8.36 -18.63 -0.64
CA HIS A 48 -9.40 -19.65 -0.48
C HIS A 48 -10.42 -19.59 -1.64
N ASP A 49 -11.71 -19.53 -1.34
CA ASP A 49 -12.80 -19.44 -2.34
C ASP A 49 -13.16 -18.00 -2.74
N GLY A 50 -12.34 -17.03 -2.34
CA GLY A 50 -12.64 -15.62 -2.51
C GLY A 50 -11.47 -14.76 -2.92
N TYR A 51 -11.53 -13.51 -2.50
CA TYR A 51 -10.48 -12.52 -2.66
C TYR A 51 -9.98 -12.03 -1.30
N ALA A 52 -8.66 -11.85 -1.17
CA ALA A 52 -8.07 -11.04 -0.11
C ALA A 52 -7.73 -9.65 -0.65
N MET A 53 -8.00 -8.63 0.15
CA MET A 53 -7.57 -7.24 -0.03
C MET A 53 -6.58 -6.92 1.09
N PHE A 54 -5.29 -7.14 0.83
CA PHE A 54 -4.24 -6.93 1.83
C PHE A 54 -3.87 -5.46 1.92
N GLN A 55 -4.02 -4.87 3.10
CA GLN A 55 -3.87 -3.43 3.37
C GLN A 55 -3.48 -3.18 4.83
N PRO A 56 -3.07 -1.95 5.21
CA PRO A 56 -2.82 -1.61 6.61
C PRO A 56 -4.03 -1.87 7.51
N ARG A 57 -3.81 -2.58 8.63
CA ARG A 57 -4.88 -2.93 9.57
C ARG A 57 -5.64 -1.71 10.09
N SER A 58 -4.95 -0.58 10.29
CA SER A 58 -5.56 0.67 10.75
C SER A 58 -6.60 1.24 9.79
N ALA A 59 -6.58 0.86 8.52
CA ALA A 59 -7.54 1.31 7.51
C ALA A 59 -8.80 0.43 7.42
N ILE A 60 -8.76 -0.81 7.96
CA ILE A 60 -9.78 -1.84 7.70
C ILE A 60 -11.17 -1.44 8.21
N GLU A 61 -11.29 -0.84 9.37
CA GLU A 61 -12.60 -0.50 9.95
C GLU A 61 -13.41 0.44 9.05
N ALA A 62 -12.80 1.55 8.63
CA ALA A 62 -13.46 2.50 7.74
C ALA A 62 -13.69 1.91 6.34
N GLU A 63 -12.70 1.18 5.83
CA GLU A 63 -12.80 0.49 4.54
C GLU A 63 -13.98 -0.50 4.51
N LEU A 64 -14.11 -1.36 5.52
CA LEU A 64 -15.23 -2.30 5.61
C LEU A 64 -16.58 -1.61 5.65
N ARG A 65 -16.70 -0.53 6.42
CA ARG A 65 -17.93 0.26 6.50
C ARG A 65 -18.31 0.82 5.13
N GLU A 66 -17.34 1.42 4.45
CA GLU A 66 -17.57 2.08 3.16
C GLU A 66 -17.83 1.05 2.05
N LEU A 67 -17.05 -0.03 1.99
CA LEU A 67 -17.19 -1.08 0.99
C LEU A 67 -18.50 -1.86 1.15
N LYS A 68 -19.06 -1.98 2.35
CA LYS A 68 -20.35 -2.66 2.60
C LYS A 68 -21.57 -1.83 2.23
N LYS A 69 -21.45 -0.52 2.08
CA LYS A 69 -22.62 0.37 1.85
C LYS A 69 -23.51 -0.06 0.68
N TYR A 70 -22.89 -0.53 -0.39
CA TYR A 70 -23.60 -0.89 -1.61
C TYR A 70 -23.80 -2.40 -1.78
N ALA A 71 -23.42 -3.20 -0.79
CA ALA A 71 -23.46 -4.66 -0.86
C ALA A 71 -24.85 -5.28 -0.57
N ILE A 72 -25.83 -4.47 -0.16
CA ILE A 72 -27.15 -4.92 0.35
C ILE A 72 -27.88 -5.87 -0.61
N PHE A 73 -27.72 -5.67 -1.92
CA PHE A 73 -28.40 -6.49 -2.94
C PHE A 73 -27.48 -7.51 -3.60
N SER A 74 -26.24 -7.63 -3.11
CA SER A 74 -25.22 -8.52 -3.69
C SER A 74 -25.00 -9.73 -2.77
N LYS A 75 -24.87 -10.92 -3.35
CA LYS A 75 -24.53 -12.14 -2.61
C LYS A 75 -23.03 -12.18 -2.29
N VAL A 76 -22.61 -11.27 -1.39
CA VAL A 76 -21.22 -11.15 -0.95
C VAL A 76 -21.14 -11.06 0.57
N THR A 77 -20.11 -11.67 1.13
CA THR A 77 -19.69 -11.48 2.52
C THR A 77 -18.32 -10.81 2.53
N ILE A 78 -18.23 -9.67 3.21
CA ILE A 78 -17.03 -8.88 3.33
C ILE A 78 -16.70 -8.77 4.81
N ALA A 79 -15.53 -9.24 5.23
CA ALA A 79 -15.11 -9.22 6.63
C ALA A 79 -13.59 -9.07 6.73
N GLU A 80 -13.12 -8.62 7.89
CA GLU A 80 -11.71 -8.78 8.26
C GLU A 80 -11.40 -10.27 8.36
N SER A 81 -10.27 -10.71 7.80
CA SER A 81 -9.81 -12.09 7.90
C SER A 81 -9.28 -12.38 9.30
N CYS A 82 -9.48 -13.62 9.76
CA CYS A 82 -8.84 -14.12 10.96
C CYS A 82 -7.45 -14.72 10.67
N ASP A 83 -7.04 -14.76 9.40
CA ASP A 83 -5.76 -15.32 9.02
C ASP A 83 -4.59 -14.47 9.51
N ILE A 84 -3.49 -15.14 9.79
CA ILE A 84 -2.24 -14.51 10.19
C ILE A 84 -1.44 -14.14 8.94
N ALA A 85 -1.00 -12.88 8.89
CA ALA A 85 -0.12 -12.39 7.84
C ALA A 85 1.31 -12.27 8.35
N PHE A 86 2.27 -12.84 7.63
CA PHE A 86 3.68 -12.63 7.89
C PHE A 86 4.50 -12.62 6.60
N GLY A 87 5.62 -11.90 6.64
CA GLY A 87 6.53 -11.77 5.51
C GLY A 87 7.70 -12.75 5.60
N VAL A 88 8.12 -13.26 4.46
CA VAL A 88 9.37 -13.99 4.27
C VAL A 88 10.23 -13.21 3.31
N MET A 89 11.50 -12.95 3.67
CA MET A 89 12.38 -12.12 2.86
C MET A 89 13.81 -12.63 2.82
N GLY A 90 14.52 -12.28 1.77
CA GLY A 90 15.93 -12.58 1.58
C GLY A 90 16.19 -13.60 0.46
N SER A 91 17.46 -13.90 0.22
CA SER A 91 17.90 -14.74 -0.91
C SER A 91 17.35 -16.17 -0.90
N GLN A 92 16.93 -16.68 0.26
CA GLN A 92 16.35 -18.01 0.40
C GLN A 92 14.82 -18.03 0.37
N ALA A 93 14.17 -16.87 0.28
CA ALA A 93 12.71 -16.77 0.33
C ALA A 93 12.03 -17.58 -0.77
N ASN A 94 12.49 -17.45 -2.03
CA ASN A 94 11.93 -18.20 -3.15
C ASN A 94 12.06 -19.71 -2.96
N ALA A 95 13.26 -20.18 -2.59
CA ALA A 95 13.51 -21.61 -2.39
C ALA A 95 12.65 -22.19 -1.24
N TRP A 96 12.45 -21.41 -0.19
CA TRP A 96 11.58 -21.85 0.90
C TRP A 96 10.11 -21.93 0.47
N ILE A 97 9.59 -20.94 -0.26
CA ILE A 97 8.23 -20.99 -0.80
C ILE A 97 8.07 -22.17 -1.79
N ASP A 98 9.06 -22.42 -2.66
CA ASP A 98 9.06 -23.54 -3.58
C ASP A 98 9.00 -24.90 -2.85
N SER A 99 9.51 -24.98 -1.62
CA SER A 99 9.41 -26.18 -0.79
C SER A 99 8.03 -26.42 -0.19
N LEU A 100 7.16 -25.40 -0.14
CA LEU A 100 5.82 -25.48 0.43
C LEU A 100 4.74 -25.90 -0.60
N THR A 101 5.02 -25.74 -1.90
CA THR A 101 4.04 -26.01 -2.95
C THR A 101 4.70 -26.22 -4.30
N GLU A 102 4.10 -27.08 -5.12
CA GLU A 102 4.50 -27.28 -6.53
C GLU A 102 3.90 -26.22 -7.49
N GLN A 103 3.01 -25.35 -6.98
CA GLN A 103 2.44 -24.27 -7.78
C GLN A 103 3.50 -23.23 -8.14
N THR A 104 3.30 -22.58 -9.27
CA THR A 104 4.14 -21.49 -9.79
C THR A 104 3.33 -20.19 -9.87
N GLY A 105 3.99 -19.07 -10.16
CA GLY A 105 3.37 -17.75 -10.24
C GLY A 105 3.53 -16.95 -8.97
N ASP A 106 2.93 -15.77 -8.96
CA ASP A 106 3.07 -14.81 -7.88
C ASP A 106 2.10 -15.05 -6.71
N VAL A 107 1.01 -15.78 -6.96
CA VAL A 107 0.06 -16.23 -5.94
C VAL A 107 -0.02 -17.74 -5.97
N ARG A 108 0.24 -18.38 -4.85
CA ARG A 108 0.31 -19.84 -4.72
C ARG A 108 -0.48 -20.31 -3.52
N ARG A 109 -1.27 -21.35 -3.72
CA ARG A 109 -1.91 -22.05 -2.59
C ARG A 109 -0.86 -22.84 -1.84
N ILE A 110 -0.84 -22.69 -0.54
CA ILE A 110 -0.02 -23.45 0.41
C ILE A 110 -0.95 -24.06 1.46
N GLU A 111 -0.43 -24.95 2.27
CA GLU A 111 -1.21 -25.50 3.37
C GLU A 111 -1.67 -24.40 4.32
N GLY A 112 -2.95 -24.36 4.63
CA GLY A 112 -3.59 -23.36 5.49
C GLY A 112 -3.83 -21.99 4.84
N GLY A 113 -3.45 -21.75 3.57
CA GLY A 113 -3.65 -20.42 2.99
C GLY A 113 -2.97 -20.14 1.67
N THR A 114 -2.35 -18.98 1.57
CA THR A 114 -1.81 -18.43 0.32
C THR A 114 -0.47 -17.75 0.55
N ALA A 115 0.50 -18.02 -0.32
CA ALA A 115 1.75 -17.27 -0.46
C ALA A 115 1.64 -16.31 -1.64
N VAL A 116 2.04 -15.05 -1.45
CA VAL A 116 1.95 -13.97 -2.43
C VAL A 116 3.31 -13.34 -2.61
N ARG A 117 3.83 -13.32 -3.84
CA ARG A 117 5.08 -12.66 -4.16
C ARG A 117 4.90 -11.15 -4.14
N ILE A 118 5.67 -10.46 -3.33
CA ILE A 118 5.61 -9.01 -3.16
C ILE A 118 6.65 -8.30 -4.01
N SER A 119 7.86 -8.86 -4.04
CA SER A 119 8.96 -8.43 -4.89
C SER A 119 9.89 -9.62 -5.16
N GLU A 120 11.02 -9.42 -5.82
CA GLU A 120 11.94 -10.50 -6.20
C GLU A 120 12.36 -11.39 -5.01
N LEU A 121 12.57 -10.79 -3.84
CA LEU A 121 13.08 -11.47 -2.64
C LEU A 121 12.10 -11.41 -1.45
N ARG A 122 10.83 -11.06 -1.68
CA ARG A 122 9.84 -10.94 -0.60
C ARG A 122 8.54 -11.66 -0.94
N TRP A 123 8.06 -12.42 0.02
CA TRP A 123 6.76 -13.09 -0.01
C TRP A 123 5.93 -12.74 1.22
N LEU A 124 4.64 -12.57 1.01
CA LEU A 124 3.63 -12.47 2.06
C LEU A 124 2.94 -13.83 2.17
N LEU A 125 2.82 -14.35 3.38
CA LEU A 125 1.96 -15.51 3.67
C LEU A 125 0.73 -15.03 4.42
N LEU A 126 -0.43 -15.48 3.97
CA LEU A 126 -1.71 -15.27 4.63
C LEU A 126 -2.30 -16.65 4.91
N VAL A 127 -2.29 -17.08 6.16
CA VAL A 127 -2.58 -18.46 6.56
C VAL A 127 -3.38 -18.50 7.87
N ASP A 128 -4.11 -19.59 8.09
CA ASP A 128 -4.78 -19.81 9.38
C ASP A 128 -3.78 -19.87 10.54
N ALA A 129 -4.27 -19.64 11.76
CA ALA A 129 -3.43 -19.53 12.94
C ALA A 129 -2.66 -20.82 13.26
N GLN A 130 -3.25 -22.01 13.00
CA GLN A 130 -2.60 -23.29 13.26
C GLN A 130 -1.41 -23.50 12.32
N GLN A 131 -1.59 -23.20 11.03
CA GLN A 131 -0.54 -23.35 10.04
C GLN A 131 0.55 -22.28 10.20
N ALA A 132 0.18 -21.06 10.61
CA ALA A 132 1.14 -20.00 10.92
C ALA A 132 2.12 -20.45 12.03
N GLU A 133 1.64 -21.07 13.10
CA GLU A 133 2.48 -21.60 14.16
C GLU A 133 3.43 -22.70 13.64
N GLN A 134 2.95 -23.60 12.79
CA GLN A 134 3.79 -24.64 12.19
C GLN A 134 4.89 -24.06 11.30
N TYR A 135 4.58 -23.07 10.48
CA TYR A 135 5.57 -22.41 9.61
C TYR A 135 6.63 -21.65 10.41
N VAL A 136 6.22 -20.93 11.46
CA VAL A 136 7.17 -20.23 12.34
C VAL A 136 8.09 -21.22 13.07
N ASN A 137 7.56 -22.34 13.55
CA ASN A 137 8.35 -23.38 14.24
C ASN A 137 9.31 -24.12 13.29
N ALA A 138 8.93 -24.28 12.02
CA ALA A 138 9.78 -24.92 11.01
C ALA A 138 10.84 -23.95 10.44
N TRP A 139 10.70 -22.64 10.65
CA TRP A 139 11.62 -21.63 10.11
C TRP A 139 12.98 -21.70 10.78
N GLN A 140 14.05 -21.78 9.98
CA GLN A 140 15.45 -21.85 10.44
C GLN A 140 16.19 -20.51 10.32
N GLY A 141 15.55 -19.49 9.74
CA GLY A 141 16.14 -18.17 9.56
C GLY A 141 15.92 -17.24 10.76
N LEU A 142 16.38 -16.01 10.62
CA LEU A 142 16.15 -14.97 11.61
C LEU A 142 14.68 -14.52 11.58
N CYS A 143 14.13 -14.27 12.77
CA CYS A 143 12.88 -13.54 12.91
C CYS A 143 13.21 -12.06 13.15
N VAL A 144 12.57 -11.19 12.39
CA VAL A 144 12.77 -9.73 12.47
C VAL A 144 11.43 -9.03 12.69
N GLU A 145 11.50 -7.81 13.18
CA GLU A 145 10.30 -7.01 13.41
C GLU A 145 9.66 -6.51 12.12
N GLN A 146 8.35 -6.30 12.15
CA GLN A 146 7.56 -5.77 11.03
C GLN A 146 8.10 -4.43 10.50
N ALA A 147 8.75 -3.63 11.34
CA ALA A 147 9.34 -2.35 10.94
C ALA A 147 10.31 -2.48 9.76
N LEU A 148 11.06 -3.61 9.66
CA LEU A 148 11.94 -3.85 8.52
C LEU A 148 11.15 -4.04 7.22
N TRP A 149 9.99 -4.69 7.26
CA TRP A 149 9.10 -4.80 6.11
C TRP A 149 8.59 -3.43 5.66
N THR A 150 8.16 -2.60 6.62
CA THR A 150 7.75 -1.21 6.36
C THR A 150 8.85 -0.41 5.69
N ARG A 151 10.10 -0.56 6.14
CA ARG A 151 11.26 0.07 5.49
C ARG A 151 11.36 -0.32 4.00
N MET A 152 11.25 -1.61 3.69
CA MET A 152 11.34 -2.09 2.30
C MET A 152 10.18 -1.54 1.44
N ASP A 153 8.97 -1.48 1.99
CA ASP A 153 7.83 -0.86 1.29
C ASP A 153 8.05 0.63 1.02
N ILE A 154 8.70 1.36 1.95
CA ILE A 154 9.09 2.77 1.73
C ILE A 154 10.14 2.88 0.64
N GLU A 155 11.20 2.06 0.67
CA GLU A 155 12.27 2.05 -0.33
C GLU A 155 11.77 1.68 -1.74
N GLU A 156 10.74 0.83 -1.82
CA GLU A 156 10.04 0.47 -3.07
C GLU A 156 8.91 1.46 -3.42
N ALA A 157 8.71 2.52 -2.63
CA ALA A 157 7.64 3.51 -2.78
C ALA A 157 6.26 2.88 -2.99
N VAL A 158 5.95 1.85 -2.20
CA VAL A 158 4.65 1.15 -2.26
C VAL A 158 3.55 2.09 -1.77
N PRO A 159 2.49 2.32 -2.57
CA PRO A 159 1.35 3.13 -2.16
C PRO A 159 0.70 2.60 -0.88
N VAL A 160 0.50 3.47 0.10
CA VAL A 160 -0.06 3.10 1.40
C VAL A 160 -1.05 4.14 1.90
N VAL A 161 -2.15 3.68 2.47
CA VAL A 161 -3.14 4.51 3.18
C VAL A 161 -3.40 3.90 4.55
N THR A 162 -2.98 4.61 5.58
CA THR A 162 -3.33 4.32 6.97
C THR A 162 -4.61 5.08 7.36
N GLN A 163 -5.18 4.77 8.51
CA GLN A 163 -6.39 5.45 9.02
C GLN A 163 -6.28 6.99 8.94
N ARG A 164 -5.10 7.56 9.19
CA ARG A 164 -4.88 9.02 9.20
C ARG A 164 -4.96 9.67 7.82
N ALA A 165 -4.67 8.90 6.77
CA ALA A 165 -4.65 9.40 5.40
C ALA A 165 -5.91 9.03 4.60
N GLN A 166 -6.87 8.34 5.23
CA GLN A 166 -8.13 7.97 4.58
C GLN A 166 -8.92 9.20 4.16
N ASN A 167 -9.47 9.14 2.96
CA ASN A 167 -10.32 10.18 2.37
C ASN A 167 -9.62 11.55 2.15
N GLU A 168 -8.29 11.56 2.07
CA GLU A 168 -7.51 12.79 1.81
C GLU A 168 -7.04 12.93 0.37
N HIS A 169 -6.57 11.86 -0.22
CA HIS A 169 -5.89 11.85 -1.51
C HIS A 169 -6.71 11.12 -2.60
N ILE A 170 -6.48 11.48 -3.85
CA ILE A 170 -6.92 10.68 -5.01
C ILE A 170 -5.86 9.60 -5.31
N PRO A 171 -6.19 8.51 -6.02
CA PRO A 171 -5.24 7.42 -6.28
C PRO A 171 -3.94 7.87 -6.95
N GLN A 172 -4.01 8.82 -7.90
CA GLN A 172 -2.82 9.31 -8.59
C GLN A 172 -1.88 10.12 -7.68
N ALA A 173 -2.41 10.80 -6.67
CA ALA A 173 -1.57 11.48 -5.68
C ALA A 173 -0.77 10.50 -4.79
N LEU A 174 -1.20 9.24 -4.77
CA LEU A 174 -0.53 8.12 -4.08
C LEU A 174 0.27 7.23 -5.06
N ASN A 175 0.43 7.64 -6.31
CA ASN A 175 1.13 6.90 -7.36
C ASN A 175 0.52 5.52 -7.68
N VAL A 176 -0.77 5.29 -7.41
CA VAL A 176 -1.42 3.99 -7.64
C VAL A 176 -1.38 3.58 -9.11
N GLN A 177 -1.36 4.55 -10.05
CA GLN A 177 -1.18 4.27 -11.49
C GLN A 177 0.22 3.72 -11.81
N ALA A 178 1.25 4.15 -11.09
CA ALA A 178 2.63 3.71 -11.34
C ALA A 178 2.90 2.24 -10.91
N VAL A 179 1.98 1.65 -10.16
CA VAL A 179 1.98 0.23 -9.79
C VAL A 179 0.83 -0.55 -10.43
N ASP A 180 0.32 -0.06 -11.57
CA ASP A 180 -0.79 -0.65 -12.34
C ASP A 180 -2.09 -0.83 -11.55
N GLY A 181 -2.26 -0.08 -10.47
CA GLY A 181 -3.44 -0.18 -9.59
C GLY A 181 -4.69 0.52 -10.10
N ILE A 182 -4.66 1.17 -11.29
CA ILE A 182 -5.79 1.85 -11.91
C ILE A 182 -5.99 1.33 -13.32
N SER A 183 -7.16 0.76 -13.59
CA SER A 183 -7.57 0.43 -14.95
C SER A 183 -8.40 1.59 -15.53
N PHE A 184 -7.94 2.15 -16.64
CA PHE A 184 -8.65 3.20 -17.37
C PHE A 184 -9.53 2.65 -18.51
N SER A 185 -9.47 1.34 -18.77
CA SER A 185 -10.24 0.66 -19.82
C SER A 185 -11.40 -0.20 -19.29
N LYS A 186 -11.49 -0.40 -17.97
CA LYS A 186 -12.59 -1.14 -17.35
C LYS A 186 -13.89 -0.33 -17.34
N GLY A 187 -15.02 -1.00 -17.03
CA GLY A 187 -16.32 -0.35 -16.80
C GLY A 187 -16.34 0.57 -15.56
N CYS A 188 -17.50 1.16 -15.29
CA CYS A 188 -17.69 2.14 -14.22
C CYS A 188 -17.37 1.57 -12.83
N TYR A 189 -16.83 2.43 -11.97
CA TYR A 189 -16.60 2.15 -10.55
C TYR A 189 -16.74 3.43 -9.71
N THR A 190 -16.89 3.29 -8.41
CA THR A 190 -17.05 4.41 -7.47
C THR A 190 -15.85 5.35 -7.50
N GLY A 191 -16.09 6.65 -7.75
CA GLY A 191 -15.06 7.69 -7.80
C GLY A 191 -14.34 7.85 -9.14
N GLN A 192 -14.71 7.05 -10.16
CA GLN A 192 -14.07 7.04 -11.47
C GLN A 192 -13.97 8.42 -12.15
N GLU A 193 -14.97 9.28 -11.99
CA GLU A 193 -14.99 10.59 -12.66
C GLU A 193 -13.76 11.44 -12.30
N THR A 194 -13.45 11.54 -11.00
CA THR A 194 -12.27 12.30 -10.54
C THR A 194 -10.97 11.64 -10.99
N VAL A 195 -10.88 10.31 -10.91
CA VAL A 195 -9.70 9.55 -11.34
C VAL A 195 -9.45 9.72 -12.84
N ALA A 196 -10.50 9.66 -13.67
CA ALA A 196 -10.40 9.90 -15.11
C ALA A 196 -10.01 11.35 -15.43
N ARG A 197 -10.60 12.33 -14.74
CA ARG A 197 -10.22 13.75 -14.91
C ARG A 197 -8.76 14.00 -14.53
N ALA A 198 -8.27 13.35 -13.48
CA ALA A 198 -6.87 13.48 -13.07
C ALA A 198 -5.92 13.01 -14.18
N LYS A 199 -6.25 11.92 -14.88
CA LYS A 199 -5.47 11.44 -16.03
C LYS A 199 -5.62 12.36 -17.26
N TYR A 200 -6.84 12.52 -17.75
CA TYR A 200 -7.07 13.10 -19.08
C TYR A 200 -7.06 14.64 -19.13
N ARG A 201 -7.21 15.29 -17.97
CA ARG A 201 -7.20 16.77 -17.87
C ARG A 201 -6.03 17.32 -17.05
N GLY A 202 -5.11 16.47 -16.58
CA GLY A 202 -3.94 16.88 -15.81
C GLY A 202 -4.27 17.63 -14.51
N ILE A 203 -5.40 17.30 -13.85
CA ILE A 203 -5.83 18.03 -12.65
C ILE A 203 -5.00 17.64 -11.45
N ASN A 204 -4.40 16.45 -11.44
CA ASN A 204 -3.56 16.00 -10.35
C ASN A 204 -2.21 16.76 -10.38
N LYS A 205 -1.95 17.52 -9.33
CA LYS A 205 -0.71 18.27 -9.13
C LYS A 205 0.11 17.76 -7.94
N ARG A 206 -0.13 16.55 -7.50
CA ARG A 206 0.53 15.95 -6.34
C ARG A 206 0.94 14.52 -6.64
N ALA A 207 2.06 14.09 -6.04
CA ALA A 207 2.52 12.71 -6.10
C ALA A 207 3.12 12.29 -4.76
N MET A 208 3.23 11.01 -4.55
CA MET A 208 3.92 10.44 -3.41
C MET A 208 5.41 10.36 -3.70
N TYR A 209 6.23 10.76 -2.71
CA TYR A 209 7.68 10.78 -2.78
C TYR A 209 8.28 10.07 -1.58
N ILE A 210 9.47 9.49 -1.80
CA ILE A 210 10.34 9.04 -0.72
C ILE A 210 11.10 10.25 -0.20
N VAL A 211 11.14 10.43 1.11
CA VAL A 211 11.96 11.46 1.77
C VAL A 211 12.85 10.81 2.83
N LYS A 212 14.07 11.32 2.96
CA LYS A 212 15.05 10.84 3.93
C LYS A 212 15.76 12.01 4.61
N GLY A 213 16.02 11.90 5.89
CA GLY A 213 16.69 12.95 6.65
C GLY A 213 17.16 12.50 8.02
N ASN A 214 17.86 13.43 8.70
CA ASN A 214 18.35 13.20 10.05
C ASN A 214 17.27 13.49 11.10
N LEU A 215 17.50 12.94 12.28
CA LEU A 215 16.67 13.13 13.48
C LEU A 215 17.48 13.76 14.59
N THR A 216 16.87 14.65 15.37
CA THR A 216 17.43 15.14 16.64
C THR A 216 16.81 14.41 17.85
N LYS A 217 15.62 13.81 17.66
CA LYS A 217 14.96 12.93 18.63
C LYS A 217 14.19 11.82 17.89
N ALA A 218 13.91 10.71 18.55
CA ALA A 218 13.14 9.61 17.99
C ALA A 218 11.76 10.06 17.50
N LEU A 219 11.31 9.48 16.38
CA LEU A 219 9.94 9.65 15.88
C LEU A 219 8.98 8.75 16.66
N SER A 220 7.78 9.27 16.90
CA SER A 220 6.68 8.49 17.49
C SER A 220 5.79 7.93 16.36
N HIS A 221 5.32 6.69 16.54
CA HIS A 221 4.29 6.11 15.68
C HIS A 221 2.88 6.59 16.04
N ASP A 222 2.69 7.14 17.24
CA ASP A 222 1.38 7.55 17.75
C ASP A 222 0.98 8.96 17.30
N THR A 223 1.95 9.78 16.92
CA THR A 223 1.72 11.17 16.51
C THR A 223 2.04 11.36 15.02
N PRO A 224 1.29 12.25 14.32
CA PRO A 224 1.61 12.61 12.96
C PRO A 224 3.01 13.22 12.84
N VAL A 225 3.79 12.77 11.89
CA VAL A 225 5.11 13.34 11.57
C VAL A 225 4.96 14.29 10.40
N THR A 226 5.07 15.58 10.66
CA THR A 226 4.86 16.64 9.67
C THR A 226 6.19 17.21 9.20
N LEU A 227 6.32 17.39 7.89
CA LEU A 227 7.43 18.11 7.27
C LEU A 227 7.02 19.53 6.90
N GLU A 228 7.99 20.45 6.99
CA GLU A 228 7.95 21.79 6.43
C GLU A 228 8.91 21.91 5.27
N ARG A 229 8.59 22.79 4.32
CA ARG A 229 9.48 23.17 3.21
C ARG A 229 9.91 24.61 3.30
N ALA A 230 11.13 24.90 2.86
CA ALA A 230 11.62 26.26 2.73
C ALA A 230 10.86 26.99 1.61
N VAL A 231 10.47 28.25 1.88
CA VAL A 231 9.87 29.18 0.91
C VAL A 231 10.46 30.57 1.18
N GLY A 232 11.52 30.93 0.47
CA GLY A 232 12.34 32.09 0.81
C GLY A 232 12.96 31.94 2.20
N GLU A 233 12.77 32.93 3.05
CA GLU A 233 13.25 32.92 4.45
C GLU A 233 12.28 32.20 5.42
N ASN A 234 11.13 31.70 4.94
CA ASN A 234 10.08 31.12 5.77
C ASN A 234 9.95 29.62 5.55
N TRP A 235 9.37 28.94 6.53
CA TRP A 235 9.01 27.53 6.45
C TRP A 235 7.48 27.39 6.35
N ARG A 236 7.02 26.54 5.46
CA ARG A 236 5.59 26.25 5.28
C ARG A 236 5.35 24.74 5.38
N ASN A 237 4.19 24.38 5.88
CA ASN A 237 3.77 22.98 5.92
C ASN A 237 3.87 22.35 4.53
N ALA A 238 4.61 21.26 4.41
CA ALA A 238 4.73 20.45 3.19
C ALA A 238 3.74 19.29 3.18
N GLY A 239 3.44 18.71 4.35
CA GLY A 239 2.55 17.57 4.52
C GLY A 239 2.97 16.67 5.67
N THR A 240 2.22 15.60 5.86
CA THR A 240 2.46 14.59 6.90
C THR A 240 2.95 13.30 6.25
N LEU A 241 3.89 12.62 6.88
CA LEU A 241 4.35 11.31 6.42
C LEU A 241 3.20 10.29 6.48
N LEU A 242 3.01 9.57 5.38
CA LEU A 242 2.07 8.43 5.31
C LEU A 242 2.55 7.27 6.16
N THR A 243 3.85 7.03 6.12
CA THR A 243 4.58 6.01 6.89
C THR A 243 6.04 6.42 7.01
N HIS A 244 6.75 5.87 7.98
CA HIS A 244 8.18 6.13 8.20
C HIS A 244 8.88 4.95 8.86
N TYR A 245 10.21 4.95 8.72
CA TYR A 245 11.12 4.04 9.41
C TYR A 245 12.33 4.83 9.94
N SER A 246 12.73 4.58 11.17
CA SER A 246 13.91 5.19 11.80
C SER A 246 15.07 4.19 11.82
N PHE A 247 16.23 4.62 11.33
CA PHE A 247 17.46 3.85 11.37
C PHE A 247 18.18 4.06 12.73
N THR A 248 19.13 3.19 13.03
CA THR A 248 19.91 3.23 14.29
C THR A 248 20.89 4.40 14.36
N ASP A 249 21.22 5.03 13.23
CA ASP A 249 22.18 6.13 13.08
C ASP A 249 21.54 7.52 13.15
N SER A 250 20.39 7.66 13.76
CA SER A 250 19.60 8.91 13.83
C SER A 250 19.20 9.45 12.47
N MET A 251 18.98 8.56 11.51
CA MET A 251 18.36 8.86 10.21
C MET A 251 16.96 8.28 10.15
N ALA A 252 16.10 8.81 9.29
CA ALA A 252 14.81 8.24 8.99
C ALA A 252 14.46 8.39 7.51
N ILE A 253 13.56 7.51 7.06
CA ILE A 253 13.00 7.50 5.71
C ILE A 253 11.48 7.44 5.82
N GLY A 254 10.76 8.03 4.87
CA GLY A 254 9.29 7.99 4.87
C GLY A 254 8.70 8.27 3.50
N LEU A 255 7.39 8.09 3.40
CA LEU A 255 6.58 8.44 2.23
C LEU A 255 5.72 9.66 2.55
N ILE A 256 5.65 10.60 1.63
CA ILE A 256 4.86 11.83 1.75
C ILE A 256 4.26 12.21 0.40
N VAL A 257 3.08 12.84 0.42
CA VAL A 257 2.45 13.40 -0.77
C VAL A 257 2.81 14.88 -0.87
N LEU A 258 3.53 15.24 -1.94
CA LEU A 258 3.99 16.60 -2.22
C LEU A 258 3.45 17.11 -3.56
N PRO A 259 3.46 18.43 -3.80
CA PRO A 259 3.22 18.99 -5.14
C PRO A 259 4.22 18.47 -6.17
N ASN A 260 3.78 18.26 -7.41
CA ASN A 260 4.63 17.76 -8.52
C ASN A 260 5.62 18.80 -9.05
N ASP A 261 5.38 20.08 -8.78
CA ASP A 261 6.18 21.22 -9.21
C ASP A 261 7.26 21.63 -8.22
N LEU A 262 7.50 20.82 -7.18
CA LEU A 262 8.61 21.06 -6.26
C LEU A 262 9.93 20.73 -6.94
N GLU A 263 10.90 21.65 -6.78
CA GLU A 263 12.28 21.41 -7.18
C GLU A 263 12.86 20.24 -6.37
N GLN A 264 13.66 19.40 -6.99
CA GLN A 264 14.30 18.25 -6.31
C GLN A 264 15.20 18.67 -5.15
N GLU A 265 15.74 19.90 -5.20
CA GLU A 265 16.62 20.46 -4.18
C GLU A 265 15.87 21.24 -3.08
N VAL A 266 14.52 21.15 -3.04
CA VAL A 266 13.76 21.80 -1.97
C VAL A 266 14.22 21.32 -0.60
N GLU A 267 14.54 22.28 0.28
CA GLU A 267 14.89 21.96 1.66
C GLU A 267 13.63 21.61 2.45
N LEU A 268 13.67 20.45 3.09
CA LEU A 268 12.63 19.97 4.01
C LEU A 268 13.21 19.82 5.42
N ARG A 269 12.35 19.93 6.42
CA ARG A 269 12.67 19.64 7.82
C ARG A 269 11.46 19.08 8.55
N LEU A 270 11.68 18.43 9.68
CA LEU A 270 10.58 18.09 10.60
C LEU A 270 10.07 19.35 11.30
N ALA A 271 8.76 19.51 11.34
CA ALA A 271 8.12 20.68 11.95
C ALA A 271 8.44 20.82 13.46
N ASP A 272 8.57 19.68 14.16
CA ASP A 272 8.90 19.62 15.59
C ASP A 272 10.40 19.43 15.89
N GLN A 273 11.25 19.39 14.84
CA GLN A 273 12.71 19.27 14.91
C GLN A 273 13.37 20.19 13.86
N PRO A 274 13.38 21.52 14.06
CA PRO A 274 13.76 22.50 13.05
C PRO A 274 15.23 22.42 12.59
N ASP A 275 16.10 21.77 13.37
CA ASP A 275 17.51 21.56 13.02
C ASP A 275 17.76 20.36 12.10
N THR A 276 16.69 19.64 11.74
CA THR A 276 16.77 18.49 10.81
C THR A 276 16.78 18.97 9.36
N ARG A 277 17.36 18.11 8.48
CA ARG A 277 17.36 18.33 7.03
C ARG A 277 16.91 17.04 6.37
N TRP A 278 15.89 17.18 5.52
CA TRP A 278 15.27 16.09 4.78
C TRP A 278 15.30 16.40 3.29
N HIS A 279 15.46 15.37 2.47
CA HIS A 279 15.58 15.48 1.02
C HIS A 279 14.67 14.47 0.34
N ILE A 280 14.13 14.86 -0.82
CA ILE A 280 13.40 13.97 -1.71
C ILE A 280 14.41 12.99 -2.33
N GLN A 281 14.05 11.71 -2.33
CA GLN A 281 14.83 10.64 -2.96
C GLN A 281 14.20 10.27 -4.31
N ALA A 282 15.01 9.67 -5.20
CA ALA A 282 14.50 9.12 -6.46
C ALA A 282 13.46 8.01 -6.20
N LEU A 283 12.40 8.00 -6.99
CA LEU A 283 11.43 6.91 -6.99
C LEU A 283 11.99 5.71 -7.79
N PRO A 284 11.63 4.48 -7.40
CA PRO A 284 12.05 3.27 -8.14
C PRO A 284 11.29 3.06 -9.46
N TYR A 285 10.32 3.92 -9.77
CA TYR A 285 9.51 3.89 -10.98
C TYR A 285 9.28 5.31 -11.54
N SER A 286 8.87 5.39 -12.80
CA SER A 286 8.50 6.66 -13.45
C SER A 286 7.07 7.06 -13.11
N LEU A 287 6.84 8.36 -12.92
CA LEU A 287 5.50 8.95 -12.81
C LEU A 287 4.98 9.47 -14.15
N ASN A 288 5.84 9.53 -15.17
CA ASN A 288 5.42 9.95 -16.49
C ASN A 288 4.66 8.80 -17.16
N ASP A 289 3.43 9.07 -17.60
CA ASP A 289 2.70 8.17 -18.49
C ASP A 289 3.51 8.03 -19.79
N GLU A 290 3.93 6.81 -20.13
CA GLU A 290 4.36 6.47 -21.49
C GLU A 290 3.16 6.44 -22.44
#